data_2c3f13b231eb7c108b17213f7bb1215b
#
_entry.id   2c3f13b231eb7c108b17213f7bb1215b
#
_cell.length_a   1.000
_cell.length_b   1.000
_cell.length_c   1.000
_cell.angle_alpha   90.00
_cell.angle_beta   90.00
_cell.angle_gamma   90.00
#
_symmetry.space_group_name_H-M   'P 1'
#
loop_
_entity.id
_entity.type
_entity.pdbx_description
1 polymer ?
#
loop_
_entity_poly.entity_id
_entity_poly.type
_entity_poly.pdbx_seq_one_letter_code
_entity_poly.pdbx_strand_id
1 'polypeptide(L)'
;MNKAFFWLALIVLAELTGAPASQAQNPAEGQKLYSTYCSTCHGEMGKGDGMAGASLPVKPADHTNGAVMNQLSDKFLTDIISKGGSGVGKSTFMPSWGAALNDRQVRDMVAYIRSIAVPPYKP
;
A
#
# COMPACT_ATOMS: atom_id res chain seq x y z
N MET A 1 -23.84 -70.23 -7.85
CA MET A 1 -24.22 -69.10 -6.92
C MET A 1 -22.97 -68.23 -6.71
N ASN A 2 -22.80 -67.23 -7.54
CA ASN A 2 -21.65 -66.34 -7.47
C ASN A 2 -22.10 -64.98 -6.98
N LYS A 3 -21.75 -64.61 -5.78
CA LYS A 3 -22.02 -63.29 -5.23
C LYS A 3 -20.89 -62.34 -5.69
N ALA A 4 -21.19 -61.52 -6.68
CA ALA A 4 -20.30 -60.43 -7.09
C ALA A 4 -20.34 -59.33 -6.03
N PHE A 5 -19.25 -59.12 -5.36
CA PHE A 5 -19.05 -57.97 -4.48
C PHE A 5 -18.72 -56.73 -5.32
N PHE A 6 -19.68 -55.82 -5.43
CA PHE A 6 -19.47 -54.48 -5.98
C PHE A 6 -18.79 -53.62 -4.91
N TRP A 7 -17.49 -53.37 -5.10
CA TRP A 7 -16.79 -52.34 -4.35
C TRP A 7 -17.03 -50.98 -5.05
N LEU A 8 -17.92 -50.19 -4.52
CA LEU A 8 -18.05 -48.79 -4.88
C LEU A 8 -16.89 -48.04 -4.24
N ALA A 9 -15.87 -47.75 -5.02
CA ALA A 9 -14.83 -46.79 -4.62
C ALA A 9 -15.39 -45.37 -4.65
N LEU A 10 -15.72 -44.83 -3.49
CA LEU A 10 -16.02 -43.41 -3.33
C LEU A 10 -14.71 -42.65 -3.52
N ILE A 11 -14.53 -42.06 -4.70
CA ILE A 11 -13.49 -41.06 -4.93
C ILE A 11 -13.99 -39.76 -4.30
N VAL A 12 -13.51 -39.45 -3.10
CA VAL A 12 -13.68 -38.14 -2.49
C VAL A 12 -12.73 -37.19 -3.22
N LEU A 13 -13.24 -36.46 -4.20
CA LEU A 13 -12.54 -35.29 -4.74
C LEU A 13 -12.50 -34.22 -3.63
N ALA A 14 -11.37 -34.14 -2.94
CA ALA A 14 -11.09 -33.01 -2.08
C ALA A 14 -10.81 -31.80 -2.99
N GLU A 15 -11.82 -30.98 -3.21
CA GLU A 15 -11.63 -29.67 -3.81
C GLU A 15 -10.78 -28.83 -2.87
N LEU A 16 -9.48 -28.68 -3.18
CA LEU A 16 -8.64 -27.66 -2.59
C LEU A 16 -9.14 -26.31 -3.11
N THR A 17 -10.13 -25.75 -2.44
CA THR A 17 -10.47 -24.33 -2.57
C THR A 17 -9.33 -23.53 -1.94
N GLY A 18 -8.27 -23.33 -2.72
CA GLY A 18 -7.22 -22.40 -2.36
C GLY A 18 -7.82 -21.01 -2.25
N ALA A 19 -8.10 -20.55 -1.01
CA ALA A 19 -8.39 -19.14 -0.79
C ALA A 19 -7.22 -18.33 -1.38
N PRO A 20 -7.50 -17.25 -2.15
CA PRO A 20 -6.42 -16.42 -2.67
C PRO A 20 -5.60 -15.94 -1.48
N ALA A 21 -4.32 -16.32 -1.44
CA ALA A 21 -3.40 -15.84 -0.44
C ALA A 21 -3.42 -14.31 -0.51
N SER A 22 -3.92 -13.66 0.53
CA SER A 22 -3.80 -12.21 0.67
C SER A 22 -2.31 -11.93 0.62
N GLN A 23 -1.85 -11.36 -0.50
CA GLN A 23 -0.43 -11.07 -0.66
C GLN A 23 -0.05 -10.04 0.39
N ALA A 24 0.83 -10.42 1.30
CA ALA A 24 1.33 -9.55 2.35
C ALA A 24 1.93 -8.27 1.71
N GLN A 25 1.71 -7.15 2.36
CA GLN A 25 2.30 -5.87 1.96
C GLN A 25 3.83 -5.96 2.00
N ASN A 26 4.50 -5.41 0.99
CA ASN A 26 5.94 -5.45 0.87
C ASN A 26 6.55 -4.04 0.95
N PRO A 27 7.06 -3.61 2.13
CA PRO A 27 7.68 -2.29 2.28
C PRO A 27 8.89 -2.06 1.38
N ALA A 28 9.66 -3.11 1.05
CA ALA A 28 10.82 -2.98 0.17
C ALA A 28 10.43 -2.64 -1.28
N GLU A 29 9.36 -3.24 -1.79
CA GLU A 29 8.79 -2.82 -3.07
C GLU A 29 8.17 -1.42 -2.98
N GLY A 30 7.50 -1.11 -1.88
CA GLY A 30 6.99 0.23 -1.59
C GLY A 30 8.08 1.28 -1.61
N GLN A 31 9.26 1.00 -1.08
CA GLN A 31 10.41 1.90 -1.10
C GLN A 31 10.87 2.23 -2.53
N LYS A 32 10.95 1.23 -3.40
CA LYS A 32 11.32 1.44 -4.82
C LYS A 32 10.30 2.33 -5.54
N LEU A 33 9.02 2.07 -5.34
CA LEU A 33 7.94 2.88 -5.90
C LEU A 33 7.97 4.30 -5.34
N TYR A 34 8.21 4.45 -4.05
CA TYR A 34 8.32 5.74 -3.38
C TYR A 34 9.46 6.58 -3.97
N SER A 35 10.62 5.99 -4.14
CA SER A 35 11.78 6.66 -4.77
C SER A 35 11.45 7.15 -6.18
N THR A 36 10.64 6.40 -6.93
CA THR A 36 10.27 6.76 -8.30
C THR A 36 9.19 7.85 -8.37
N TYR A 37 8.15 7.75 -7.53
CA TYR A 37 6.92 8.55 -7.68
C TYR A 37 6.75 9.64 -6.63
N CYS A 38 7.40 9.53 -5.47
CA CYS A 38 7.12 10.36 -4.30
C CYS A 38 8.31 11.23 -3.86
N SER A 39 9.55 10.73 -4.02
CA SER A 39 10.75 11.34 -3.44
C SER A 39 11.04 12.74 -3.96
N THR A 40 10.67 13.05 -5.19
CA THR A 40 10.88 14.39 -5.79
C THR A 40 10.24 15.51 -4.95
N CYS A 41 9.10 15.24 -4.33
CA CYS A 41 8.41 16.18 -3.44
C CYS A 41 8.61 15.84 -1.96
N HIS A 42 8.45 14.56 -1.59
CA HIS A 42 8.49 14.14 -0.20
C HIS A 42 9.90 13.86 0.34
N GLY A 43 10.93 13.87 -0.53
CA GLY A 43 12.31 13.57 -0.17
C GLY A 43 12.63 12.08 -0.18
N GLU A 44 13.90 11.73 -0.42
CA GLU A 44 14.36 10.33 -0.47
C GLU A 44 14.14 9.59 0.85
N MET A 45 14.21 10.31 1.97
CA MET A 45 13.97 9.77 3.31
C MET A 45 12.55 10.02 3.82
N GLY A 46 11.69 10.63 2.99
CA GLY A 46 10.30 10.90 3.35
C GLY A 46 10.06 12.09 4.26
N LYS A 47 11.04 12.99 4.42
CA LYS A 47 10.98 14.14 5.36
C LYS A 47 10.23 15.36 4.83
N GLY A 48 9.64 15.28 3.65
CA GLY A 48 8.97 16.43 3.02
C GLY A 48 9.93 17.46 2.42
N ASP A 49 11.19 17.10 2.26
CA ASP A 49 12.31 17.96 1.85
C ASP A 49 12.76 17.71 0.39
N GLY A 50 11.89 17.13 -0.44
CA GLY A 50 12.17 16.91 -1.84
C GLY A 50 12.35 18.22 -2.59
N MET A 51 13.22 18.22 -3.61
CA MET A 51 13.60 19.42 -4.35
C MET A 51 12.38 20.13 -4.98
N ALA A 52 11.46 19.40 -5.58
CA ALA A 52 10.25 19.99 -6.14
C ALA A 52 9.29 20.48 -5.04
N GLY A 53 9.29 19.86 -3.87
CA GLY A 53 8.47 20.27 -2.73
C GLY A 53 8.87 21.60 -2.13
N ALA A 54 10.14 22.00 -2.25
CA ALA A 54 10.66 23.23 -1.68
C ALA A 54 10.01 24.50 -2.24
N SER A 55 9.55 24.46 -3.50
CA SER A 55 8.90 25.59 -4.18
C SER A 55 7.37 25.58 -4.09
N LEU A 56 6.78 24.57 -3.43
CA LEU A 56 5.33 24.48 -3.28
C LEU A 56 4.81 25.43 -2.18
N PRO A 57 3.63 26.03 -2.37
CA PRO A 57 3.02 26.90 -1.34
C PRO A 57 2.61 26.14 -0.09
N VAL A 58 2.42 24.83 -0.20
CA VAL A 58 2.15 23.92 0.93
C VAL A 58 3.23 22.85 0.91
N LYS A 59 3.95 22.70 2.02
CA LYS A 59 4.99 21.70 2.14
C LYS A 59 4.42 20.28 2.03
N PRO A 60 5.09 19.37 1.30
CA PRO A 60 4.79 17.95 1.35
C PRO A 60 4.88 17.42 2.78
N ALA A 61 4.03 16.44 3.10
CA ALA A 61 4.05 15.80 4.41
C ALA A 61 5.42 15.16 4.72
N ASP A 62 5.84 15.29 5.98
CA ASP A 62 6.95 14.53 6.54
C ASP A 62 6.42 13.15 6.98
N HIS A 63 6.69 12.14 6.19
CA HIS A 63 6.24 10.77 6.44
C HIS A 63 7.00 10.10 7.59
N THR A 64 8.13 10.67 8.04
CA THR A 64 8.87 10.17 9.20
C THR A 64 8.28 10.66 10.52
N ASN A 65 7.42 11.70 10.49
CA ASN A 65 6.78 12.22 11.70
C ASN A 65 5.62 11.30 12.15
N GLY A 66 5.94 10.31 12.97
CA GLY A 66 4.97 9.35 13.48
C GLY A 66 3.87 9.98 14.33
N ALA A 67 4.14 11.09 15.00
CA ALA A 67 3.10 11.80 15.78
C ALA A 67 1.94 12.28 14.89
N VAL A 68 2.22 12.61 13.64
CA VAL A 68 1.22 13.01 12.65
C VAL A 68 0.74 11.82 11.83
N MET A 69 1.68 11.05 11.27
CA MET A 69 1.35 9.98 10.33
C MET A 69 0.54 8.85 10.95
N ASN A 70 0.77 8.55 12.23
CA ASN A 70 0.07 7.47 12.94
C ASN A 70 -1.41 7.83 13.26
N GLN A 71 -1.80 9.08 13.13
CA GLN A 71 -3.19 9.52 13.22
C GLN A 71 -4.00 9.25 11.94
N LEU A 72 -3.31 9.05 10.82
CA LEU A 72 -3.95 8.83 9.53
C LEU A 72 -4.25 7.33 9.34
N SER A 73 -5.43 7.00 8.81
CA SER A 73 -5.77 5.61 8.50
C SER A 73 -5.06 5.14 7.22
N ASP A 74 -4.88 3.82 7.08
CA ASP A 74 -4.38 3.23 5.83
C ASP A 74 -5.30 3.53 4.64
N LYS A 75 -6.62 3.61 4.90
CA LYS A 75 -7.59 4.03 3.89
C LYS A 75 -7.30 5.44 3.41
N PHE A 76 -7.04 6.38 4.30
CA PHE A 76 -6.69 7.75 3.93
C PHE A 76 -5.41 7.80 3.09
N LEU A 77 -4.36 7.07 3.51
CA LEU A 77 -3.10 7.00 2.77
C LEU A 77 -3.30 6.38 1.38
N THR A 78 -4.08 5.32 1.28
CA THR A 78 -4.45 4.70 0.00
C THR A 78 -5.20 5.68 -0.89
N ASP A 79 -6.18 6.39 -0.35
CA ASP A 79 -7.00 7.33 -1.10
C ASP A 79 -6.18 8.52 -1.60
N ILE A 80 -5.31 9.12 -0.76
CA ILE A 80 -4.51 10.27 -1.19
C ILE A 80 -3.48 9.91 -2.26
N ILE A 81 -2.88 8.73 -2.18
CA ILE A 81 -1.96 8.23 -3.22
C ILE A 81 -2.73 7.99 -4.52
N SER A 82 -3.86 7.32 -4.46
CA SER A 82 -4.62 6.93 -5.65
C SER A 82 -5.35 8.11 -6.29
N LYS A 83 -5.93 9.00 -5.49
CA LYS A 83 -6.84 10.08 -5.93
C LYS A 83 -6.18 11.47 -5.94
N GLY A 84 -4.97 11.56 -5.40
CA GLY A 84 -4.29 12.85 -5.20
C GLY A 84 -4.86 13.65 -4.03
N GLY A 85 -4.21 14.78 -3.71
CA GLY A 85 -4.62 15.61 -2.61
C GLY A 85 -6.03 16.20 -2.79
N SER A 86 -6.39 16.63 -3.99
CA SER A 86 -7.74 17.15 -4.28
C SER A 86 -8.84 16.12 -4.06
N GLY A 87 -8.56 14.84 -4.30
CA GLY A 87 -9.52 13.75 -4.10
C GLY A 87 -9.87 13.47 -2.63
N VAL A 88 -9.11 14.03 -1.70
CA VAL A 88 -9.32 13.88 -0.24
C VAL A 88 -9.39 15.24 0.49
N GLY A 89 -9.59 16.34 -0.24
CA GLY A 89 -9.70 17.68 0.34
C GLY A 89 -8.38 18.26 0.86
N LYS A 90 -7.25 17.85 0.28
CA LYS A 90 -5.90 18.33 0.58
C LYS A 90 -5.31 19.10 -0.60
N SER A 91 -4.03 19.41 -0.55
CA SER A 91 -3.34 20.17 -1.59
C SER A 91 -3.48 19.57 -2.98
N THR A 92 -3.89 20.41 -3.96
CA THR A 92 -3.97 20.02 -5.37
C THR A 92 -2.61 19.73 -6.01
N PHE A 93 -1.51 20.11 -5.34
CA PHE A 93 -0.15 19.84 -5.80
C PHE A 93 0.27 18.38 -5.57
N MET A 94 -0.42 17.63 -4.70
CA MET A 94 -0.24 16.19 -4.59
C MET A 94 -0.98 15.50 -5.74
N PRO A 95 -0.27 14.92 -6.73
CA PRO A 95 -0.92 14.30 -7.88
C PRO A 95 -1.61 12.97 -7.53
N SER A 96 -2.52 12.55 -8.41
CA SER A 96 -3.16 11.24 -8.37
C SER A 96 -2.27 10.20 -9.06
N TRP A 97 -2.01 9.08 -8.41
CA TRP A 97 -1.20 7.99 -8.97
C TRP A 97 -2.02 6.74 -9.31
N GLY A 98 -3.33 6.76 -9.12
CA GLY A 98 -4.21 5.61 -9.35
C GLY A 98 -4.25 5.10 -10.79
N ALA A 99 -3.89 5.93 -11.79
CA ALA A 99 -3.75 5.49 -13.17
C ALA A 99 -2.40 4.79 -13.46
N ALA A 100 -1.35 5.10 -12.67
CA ALA A 100 0.00 4.57 -12.84
C ALA A 100 0.30 3.38 -11.92
N LEU A 101 -0.36 3.29 -10.77
CA LEU A 101 -0.14 2.29 -9.74
C LEU A 101 -1.40 1.44 -9.53
N ASN A 102 -1.23 0.13 -9.50
CA ASN A 102 -2.31 -0.77 -9.12
C ASN A 102 -2.48 -0.83 -7.59
N ASP A 103 -3.58 -1.42 -7.12
CA ASP A 103 -3.92 -1.50 -5.70
C ASP A 103 -2.84 -2.17 -4.83
N ARG A 104 -2.14 -3.16 -5.37
CA ARG A 104 -1.05 -3.83 -4.66
C ARG A 104 0.11 -2.87 -4.46
N GLN A 105 0.51 -2.17 -5.53
CA GLN A 105 1.61 -1.21 -5.48
C GLN A 105 1.31 -0.07 -4.51
N VAL A 106 0.07 0.40 -4.48
CA VAL A 106 -0.37 1.42 -3.49
C VAL A 106 -0.27 0.87 -2.07
N ARG A 107 -0.71 -0.37 -1.81
CA ARG A 107 -0.57 -1.01 -0.49
C ARG A 107 0.89 -1.18 -0.06
N ASP A 108 1.76 -1.59 -0.99
CA ASP A 108 3.20 -1.72 -0.71
C ASP A 108 3.81 -0.36 -0.35
N MET A 109 3.39 0.69 -1.03
CA MET A 109 3.82 2.06 -0.74
C MET A 109 3.32 2.55 0.63
N VAL A 110 2.07 2.27 1.00
CA VAL A 110 1.53 2.55 2.34
C VAL A 110 2.35 1.82 3.40
N ALA A 111 2.69 0.55 3.17
CA ALA A 111 3.53 -0.23 4.09
C ALA A 111 4.92 0.40 4.26
N TYR A 112 5.53 0.90 3.20
CA TYR A 112 6.79 1.63 3.30
C TYR A 112 6.64 2.91 4.11
N ILE A 113 5.64 3.74 3.84
CA ILE A 113 5.37 4.96 4.59
C ILE A 113 5.20 4.67 6.09
N ARG A 114 4.47 3.59 6.43
CA ARG A 114 4.33 3.14 7.82
C ARG A 114 5.66 2.72 8.45
N SER A 115 6.55 2.13 7.68
CA SER A 115 7.83 1.62 8.15
C SER A 115 8.84 2.71 8.52
N ILE A 116 8.71 3.91 7.95
CA ILE A 116 9.64 5.03 8.21
C ILE A 116 9.17 6.00 9.29
N ALA A 117 7.96 5.82 9.81
CA ALA A 117 7.39 6.68 10.86
C ALA A 117 8.10 6.47 12.22
N VAL A 118 8.42 7.55 12.89
CA VAL A 118 9.01 7.55 14.24
C VAL A 118 8.21 8.49 15.14
N PRO A 119 7.60 8.00 16.23
CA PRO A 119 7.58 6.62 16.70
C PRO A 119 6.90 5.65 15.71
N PRO A 120 7.21 4.34 15.79
CA PRO A 120 6.67 3.35 14.88
C PRO A 120 5.14 3.31 14.88
N TYR A 121 4.58 3.05 13.69
CA TYR A 121 3.14 2.77 13.57
C TYR A 121 2.78 1.48 14.30
N LYS A 122 1.69 1.54 15.05
CA LYS A 122 1.06 0.39 15.68
C LYS A 122 -0.37 0.30 15.14
N PRO A 123 -0.73 -0.78 14.42
CA PRO A 123 -2.07 -0.99 13.89
C PRO A 123 -3.11 -1.19 14.98
#